data_0eb73ea46e7a93f172960f423a5659d7
#
_entry.id   0eb73ea46e7a93f172960f423a5659d7
#
_cell.length_a   1.000
_cell.length_b   1.000
_cell.length_c   1.000
_cell.angle_alpha   90.00
_cell.angle_beta   90.00
_cell.angle_gamma   90.00
#
_symmetry.space_group_name_H-M   'P 1'
#
loop_
_entity.id
_entity.type
_entity.pdbx_description
1 polymer ?
#
loop_
_entity_poly.entity_id
_entity_poly.type
_entity_poly.pdbx_seq_one_letter_code
_entity_poly.pdbx_strand_id
1 'polypeptide(L)'
;NLKFFDCQFKEGLVKLTKEDGIRIVVMGTRRSDPHGEHLERLSPSSPGWPNFLRLNPCLDWKYNDIWNFLRLFNLSYCHLYDKGYTSIGSRSNTIPNEALKIDENKYKPAYMLKDASTERAGSRK
;
A
#
# COMPACT_ATOMS: atom_id res chain seq x y z
N ASN A 1 6.10 10.00 16.80
CA ASN A 1 5.57 11.32 16.44
C ASN A 1 4.84 11.25 15.11
N LEU A 2 3.59 11.70 15.05
CA LEU A 2 2.82 11.86 13.84
C LEU A 2 3.03 13.29 13.32
N LYS A 3 3.39 13.42 12.03
CA LYS A 3 3.53 14.73 11.36
C LYS A 3 2.52 14.82 10.23
N PHE A 4 1.91 15.97 10.09
CA PHE A 4 1.00 16.32 9.01
C PHE A 4 1.64 17.38 8.13
N PHE A 5 1.55 17.19 6.82
CA PHE A 5 2.01 18.15 5.82
C PHE A 5 0.84 18.51 4.92
N ASP A 6 0.41 19.78 4.96
CA ASP A 6 -0.58 20.31 4.02
C ASP A 6 0.12 20.79 2.74
N CYS A 7 0.56 19.82 1.95
CA CYS A 7 1.28 20.06 0.70
C CYS A 7 1.29 18.80 -0.16
N GLN A 8 1.80 18.89 -1.39
CA GLN A 8 2.00 17.74 -2.25
C GLN A 8 2.99 16.74 -1.64
N PHE A 9 2.80 15.45 -1.92
CA PHE A 9 3.60 14.36 -1.35
C PHE A 9 5.12 14.58 -1.52
N LYS A 10 5.56 15.04 -2.69
CA LYS A 10 6.96 15.31 -2.97
C LYS A 10 7.51 16.45 -2.10
N GLU A 11 6.71 17.50 -1.90
CA GLU A 11 7.09 18.63 -1.04
C GLU A 11 7.19 18.19 0.43
N GLY A 12 6.27 17.36 0.89
CA GLY A 12 6.33 16.76 2.23
C GLY A 12 7.62 15.97 2.45
N LEU A 13 8.05 15.20 1.45
CA LEU A 13 9.32 14.48 1.50
C LEU A 13 10.54 15.43 1.49
N VAL A 14 10.48 16.55 0.76
CA VAL A 14 11.54 17.58 0.80
C VAL A 14 11.68 18.12 2.22
N LYS A 15 10.57 18.49 2.87
CA LYS A 15 10.58 18.97 4.26
C LYS A 15 11.15 17.91 5.21
N LEU A 16 10.70 16.69 5.10
CA LEU A 16 11.14 15.58 5.93
C LEU A 16 12.65 15.32 5.83
N THR A 17 13.20 15.38 4.62
CA THR A 17 14.62 15.12 4.38
C THR A 17 15.51 16.32 4.74
N LYS A 18 15.09 17.54 4.43
CA LYS A 18 15.90 18.75 4.65
C LYS A 18 15.76 19.33 6.04
N GLU A 19 14.53 19.40 6.55
CA GLU A 19 14.26 20.05 7.85
C GLU A 19 14.44 19.08 9.03
N ASP A 20 13.98 17.82 8.85
CA ASP A 20 14.05 16.79 9.89
C ASP A 20 15.29 15.88 9.77
N GLY A 21 16.09 16.04 8.73
CA GLY A 21 17.30 15.25 8.50
C GLY A 21 17.05 13.75 8.24
N ILE A 22 15.83 13.38 7.84
CA ILE A 22 15.47 11.97 7.57
C ILE A 22 16.21 11.49 6.32
N ARG A 23 16.99 10.43 6.47
CA ARG A 23 17.78 9.81 5.39
C ARG A 23 17.19 8.50 4.89
N ILE A 24 16.38 7.83 5.69
CA ILE A 24 15.75 6.56 5.35
C ILE A 24 14.23 6.69 5.55
N VAL A 25 13.47 6.30 4.54
CA VAL A 25 11.99 6.25 4.59
C VAL A 25 11.56 4.80 4.44
N VAL A 26 10.84 4.29 5.43
CA VAL A 26 10.27 2.94 5.39
C VAL A 26 9.00 2.96 4.54
N MET A 27 8.93 2.09 3.54
CA MET A 27 7.84 1.99 2.58
C MET A 27 7.19 0.62 2.65
N GLY A 28 5.85 0.56 2.51
CA GLY A 28 5.11 -0.70 2.42
C GLY A 28 5.07 -1.28 1.00
N THR A 29 5.99 -0.89 0.12
CA THR A 29 6.00 -1.33 -1.28
C THR A 29 6.34 -2.80 -1.38
N ARG A 30 5.57 -3.52 -2.20
CA ARG A 30 5.81 -4.91 -2.57
C ARG A 30 6.27 -5.01 -4.03
N ARG A 31 6.90 -6.10 -4.38
CA ARG A 31 7.35 -6.36 -5.77
C ARG A 31 6.19 -6.41 -6.76
N SER A 32 5.01 -6.84 -6.31
CA SER A 32 3.77 -6.86 -7.08
C SER A 32 3.08 -5.49 -7.23
N ASP A 33 3.55 -4.47 -6.52
CA ASP A 33 2.98 -3.13 -6.62
C ASP A 33 3.51 -2.38 -7.85
N PRO A 34 2.80 -1.38 -8.40
CA PRO A 34 3.29 -0.57 -9.50
C PRO A 34 4.68 0.00 -9.19
N HIS A 35 5.61 -0.18 -10.13
CA HIS A 35 7.01 0.24 -10.01
C HIS A 35 7.82 -0.48 -8.91
N GLY A 36 7.29 -1.60 -8.35
CA GLY A 36 7.97 -2.40 -7.32
C GLY A 36 8.92 -3.46 -7.88
N GLU A 37 8.74 -3.88 -9.14
CA GLU A 37 9.38 -5.04 -9.76
C GLU A 37 10.91 -5.03 -9.65
N HIS A 38 11.54 -3.88 -9.93
CA HIS A 38 13.00 -3.74 -9.94
C HIS A 38 13.58 -3.11 -8.67
N LEU A 39 12.74 -2.91 -7.64
CA LEU A 39 13.23 -2.37 -6.38
C LEU A 39 14.03 -3.40 -5.60
N GLU A 40 14.99 -2.90 -4.83
CA GLU A 40 15.69 -3.66 -3.81
C GLU A 40 15.13 -3.32 -2.42
N ARG A 41 15.45 -4.15 -1.43
CA ARG A 41 15.02 -3.90 -0.04
C ARG A 41 15.51 -2.55 0.49
N LEU A 42 16.68 -2.13 0.04
CA LEU A 42 17.21 -0.78 0.27
C LEU A 42 17.54 -0.17 -1.09
N SER A 43 16.81 0.86 -1.46
CA SER A 43 16.91 1.50 -2.79
C SER A 43 17.01 3.01 -2.63
N PRO A 44 17.78 3.72 -3.47
CA PRO A 44 17.74 5.17 -3.51
C PRO A 44 16.36 5.68 -3.95
N SER A 45 16.05 6.91 -3.60
CA SER A 45 14.89 7.62 -4.16
C SER A 45 15.00 7.74 -5.68
N SER A 46 13.86 7.87 -6.35
CA SER A 46 13.82 8.01 -7.81
C SER A 46 14.47 9.33 -8.26
N PRO A 47 15.02 9.41 -9.50
CA PRO A 47 15.52 10.65 -10.06
C PRO A 47 14.49 11.78 -9.97
N GLY A 48 14.94 12.98 -9.60
CA GLY A 48 14.07 14.14 -9.43
C GLY A 48 13.28 14.18 -8.11
N TRP A 49 13.44 13.20 -7.25
CA TRP A 49 12.93 13.20 -5.88
C TRP A 49 13.99 13.66 -4.87
N PRO A 50 13.61 14.08 -3.65
CA PRO A 50 14.58 14.35 -2.59
C PRO A 50 15.51 13.15 -2.36
N ASN A 51 16.74 13.40 -1.96
CA ASN A 51 17.71 12.33 -1.74
C ASN A 51 17.47 11.63 -0.40
N PHE A 52 16.99 10.40 -0.44
CA PHE A 52 16.82 9.49 0.70
C PHE A 52 16.90 8.03 0.24
N LEU A 53 17.08 7.11 1.17
CA LEU A 53 16.98 5.68 0.92
C LEU A 53 15.58 5.18 1.27
N ARG A 54 14.99 4.38 0.40
CA ARG A 54 13.76 3.62 0.67
C ARG A 54 14.14 2.29 1.29
N LEU A 55 13.57 2.00 2.45
CA LEU A 55 13.64 0.68 3.05
C LEU A 55 12.29 -0.02 2.82
N ASN A 56 12.29 -1.12 2.06
CA ASN A 56 11.11 -1.87 1.65
C ASN A 56 11.07 -3.23 2.38
N PRO A 57 10.68 -3.31 3.66
CA PRO A 57 10.75 -4.55 4.44
C PRO A 57 9.80 -5.63 3.91
N CYS A 58 8.68 -5.24 3.30
CA CYS A 58 7.66 -6.13 2.77
C CYS A 58 7.80 -6.41 1.27
N LEU A 59 8.97 -6.08 0.65
CA LEU A 59 9.14 -6.10 -0.79
C LEU A 59 8.76 -7.45 -1.42
N ASP A 60 9.17 -8.54 -0.82
CA ASP A 60 8.94 -9.91 -1.32
C ASP A 60 7.69 -10.57 -0.73
N TRP A 61 6.90 -9.85 0.06
CA TRP A 61 5.66 -10.36 0.64
C TRP A 61 4.55 -10.44 -0.40
N LYS A 62 3.85 -11.56 -0.41
CA LYS A 62 2.64 -11.77 -1.22
C LYS A 62 1.42 -11.22 -0.49
N TYR A 63 0.31 -11.08 -1.21
CA TYR A 63 -0.97 -10.67 -0.64
C TYR A 63 -1.36 -11.47 0.60
N ASN A 64 -1.26 -12.79 0.52
CA ASN A 64 -1.62 -13.67 1.63
C ASN A 64 -0.67 -13.54 2.82
N ASP A 65 0.61 -13.21 2.61
CA ASP A 65 1.57 -13.03 3.70
C ASP A 65 1.19 -11.81 4.55
N ILE A 66 0.78 -10.71 3.90
CA ILE A 66 0.28 -9.51 4.59
C ILE A 66 -0.96 -9.87 5.43
N TRP A 67 -1.94 -10.54 4.84
CA TRP A 67 -3.17 -10.89 5.55
C TRP A 67 -2.94 -11.88 6.70
N ASN A 68 -2.09 -12.88 6.48
CA ASN A 68 -1.71 -13.82 7.53
C ASN A 68 -1.02 -13.11 8.69
N PHE A 69 -0.10 -12.18 8.38
CA PHE A 69 0.58 -11.39 9.40
C PHE A 69 -0.40 -10.52 10.21
N LEU A 70 -1.25 -9.74 9.53
CA LEU A 70 -2.22 -8.87 10.18
C LEU A 70 -3.16 -9.66 11.11
N ARG A 71 -3.66 -10.80 10.64
CA ARG A 71 -4.60 -11.65 11.38
C ARG A 71 -3.93 -12.43 12.52
N LEU A 72 -2.73 -12.96 12.28
CA LEU A 72 -1.97 -13.71 13.30
C LEU A 72 -1.66 -12.83 14.52
N PHE A 73 -1.28 -11.58 14.29
CA PHE A 73 -0.95 -10.62 15.35
C PHE A 73 -2.11 -9.73 15.77
N ASN A 74 -3.33 -10.00 15.27
CA ASN A 74 -4.53 -9.21 15.55
C ASN A 74 -4.31 -7.71 15.38
N LEU A 75 -3.65 -7.30 14.30
CA LEU A 75 -3.36 -5.91 14.01
C LEU A 75 -4.55 -5.23 13.37
N SER A 76 -4.77 -3.97 13.74
CA SER A 76 -5.82 -3.15 13.15
C SER A 76 -5.53 -2.82 11.69
N TYR A 77 -6.57 -2.84 10.85
CA TYR A 77 -6.53 -2.44 9.45
C TYR A 77 -7.78 -1.64 9.06
N CYS A 78 -7.77 -1.04 7.87
CA CYS A 78 -8.89 -0.24 7.40
C CYS A 78 -10.14 -1.11 7.21
N HIS A 79 -11.28 -0.69 7.79
CA HIS A 79 -12.56 -1.41 7.72
C HIS A 79 -13.11 -1.60 6.29
N LEU A 80 -12.63 -0.85 5.31
CA LEU A 80 -13.01 -1.05 3.91
C LEU A 80 -12.61 -2.43 3.39
N TYR A 81 -11.53 -2.99 3.91
CA TYR A 81 -11.13 -4.35 3.57
C TYR A 81 -12.16 -5.41 3.98
N ASP A 82 -12.92 -5.17 5.05
CA ASP A 82 -14.03 -6.07 5.45
C ASP A 82 -15.22 -5.98 4.49
N LYS A 83 -15.30 -4.90 3.71
CA LYS A 83 -16.32 -4.65 2.70
C LYS A 83 -15.91 -5.05 1.28
N GLY A 84 -14.87 -5.88 1.14
CA GLY A 84 -14.43 -6.41 -0.14
C GLY A 84 -13.53 -5.51 -0.96
N TYR A 85 -13.08 -4.39 -0.42
CA TYR A 85 -12.03 -3.60 -1.06
C TYR A 85 -10.70 -4.32 -0.90
N THR A 86 -9.98 -4.55 -1.98
CA THR A 86 -8.67 -5.23 -1.97
C THR A 86 -7.52 -4.30 -2.30
N SER A 87 -7.82 -3.15 -2.91
CA SER A 87 -6.88 -2.07 -3.22
C SER A 87 -7.59 -0.76 -3.00
N ILE A 88 -6.98 0.16 -2.27
CA ILE A 88 -7.58 1.43 -1.87
C ILE A 88 -6.76 2.57 -2.45
N GLY A 89 -7.41 3.40 -3.26
CA GLY A 89 -6.87 4.63 -3.83
C GLY A 89 -7.73 5.84 -3.46
N SER A 90 -8.01 6.72 -4.43
CA SER A 90 -8.94 7.83 -4.24
C SER A 90 -10.41 7.32 -4.26
N ARG A 91 -11.33 8.11 -3.70
CA ARG A 91 -12.76 7.78 -3.67
C ARG A 91 -13.35 7.56 -5.07
N SER A 92 -12.86 8.31 -6.05
CA SER A 92 -13.38 8.28 -7.42
C SER A 92 -12.95 7.05 -8.22
N ASN A 93 -11.89 6.37 -7.81
CA ASN A 93 -11.31 5.25 -8.56
C ASN A 93 -11.22 3.93 -7.77
N THR A 94 -11.92 3.84 -6.65
CA THR A 94 -11.87 2.65 -5.79
C THR A 94 -13.25 2.05 -5.63
N ILE A 95 -13.40 0.76 -5.97
CA ILE A 95 -14.62 -0.03 -5.82
C ILE A 95 -14.29 -1.38 -5.15
N PRO A 96 -15.28 -2.06 -4.55
CA PRO A 96 -15.08 -3.42 -4.07
C PRO A 96 -14.67 -4.36 -5.20
N ASN A 97 -13.93 -5.40 -4.88
CA ASN A 97 -13.46 -6.39 -5.83
C ASN A 97 -14.58 -7.38 -6.17
N GLU A 98 -14.96 -7.45 -7.44
CA GLU A 98 -16.02 -8.35 -7.92
C GLU A 98 -15.73 -9.83 -7.62
N ALA A 99 -14.47 -10.25 -7.52
CA ALA A 99 -14.11 -11.61 -7.13
C ALA A 99 -14.51 -11.98 -5.68
N LEU A 100 -14.84 -10.98 -4.87
CA LEU A 100 -15.32 -11.15 -3.49
C LEU A 100 -16.85 -11.00 -3.37
N LYS A 101 -17.55 -10.71 -4.44
CA LYS A 101 -18.99 -10.48 -4.43
C LYS A 101 -19.76 -11.73 -3.99
N ILE A 102 -20.72 -11.52 -3.09
CA ILE A 102 -21.67 -12.55 -2.62
C ILE A 102 -23.04 -12.26 -3.21
N ASP A 103 -23.44 -10.99 -3.19
CA ASP A 103 -24.75 -10.50 -3.57
C ASP A 103 -24.65 -9.05 -4.05
N GLU A 104 -25.73 -8.40 -4.49
CA GLU A 104 -25.72 -7.05 -5.09
C GLU A 104 -24.92 -6.02 -4.29
N ASN A 105 -25.03 -6.04 -2.97
CA ASN A 105 -24.38 -5.09 -2.05
C ASN A 105 -23.50 -5.76 -0.97
N LYS A 106 -23.20 -7.05 -1.13
CA LYS A 106 -22.47 -7.81 -0.11
C LYS A 106 -21.22 -8.46 -0.69
N TYR A 107 -20.12 -8.26 0.01
CA TYR A 107 -18.81 -8.78 -0.39
C TYR A 107 -18.16 -9.53 0.79
N LYS A 108 -17.34 -10.51 0.45
CA LYS A 108 -16.45 -11.17 1.41
C LYS A 108 -15.33 -10.20 1.80
N PRO A 109 -14.74 -10.33 3.00
CA PRO A 109 -13.57 -9.56 3.38
C PRO A 109 -12.37 -9.83 2.44
N ALA A 110 -11.50 -8.84 2.30
CA ALA A 110 -10.34 -8.88 1.41
C ALA A 110 -9.43 -10.09 1.63
N TYR A 111 -9.22 -10.50 2.88
CA TYR A 111 -8.39 -11.68 3.21
C TYR A 111 -8.94 -13.00 2.68
N MET A 112 -10.17 -13.02 2.15
CA MET A 112 -10.78 -14.19 1.49
C MET A 112 -10.56 -14.21 -0.02
N LEU A 113 -9.80 -13.27 -0.58
CA LEU A 113 -9.45 -13.26 -1.99
C LEU A 113 -8.57 -14.49 -2.30
N LYS A 114 -9.07 -15.34 -3.20
CA LYS A 114 -8.36 -16.59 -3.56
C LYS A 114 -7.23 -16.35 -4.57
N ASP A 115 -7.49 -15.51 -5.55
CA ASP A 115 -6.53 -15.17 -6.60
C ASP A 115 -5.92 -13.79 -6.34
N ALA A 116 -4.72 -13.77 -5.80
CA ALA A 116 -3.98 -12.55 -5.49
C ALA A 116 -3.66 -11.71 -6.73
N SER A 117 -3.66 -12.27 -7.94
CA SER A 117 -3.46 -11.51 -9.17
C SER A 117 -4.59 -10.50 -9.43
N THR A 118 -5.76 -10.73 -8.87
CA THR A 118 -6.94 -9.86 -8.97
C THR A 118 -7.00 -8.79 -7.88
N GLU A 119 -6.00 -8.67 -7.02
CA GLU A 119 -5.96 -7.71 -5.91
C GLU A 119 -6.35 -6.29 -6.34
N ARG A 120 -5.90 -5.87 -7.52
CA ARG A 120 -6.12 -4.52 -8.05
C ARG A 120 -7.33 -4.37 -8.96
N ALA A 121 -8.17 -5.40 -9.09
CA ALA A 121 -9.36 -5.34 -9.93
C ALA A 121 -10.37 -4.26 -9.51
N GLY A 122 -10.35 -3.85 -8.23
CA GLY A 122 -11.16 -2.74 -7.70
C GLY A 122 -10.57 -1.34 -7.93
N SER A 123 -9.38 -1.22 -8.53
CA SER A 123 -8.75 0.08 -8.83
C SER A 123 -8.97 0.43 -10.29
N ARG A 124 -9.73 1.48 -10.56
CA ARG A 124 -9.86 2.06 -11.91
C ARG A 124 -8.65 2.94 -12.21
N LYS A 125 -8.10 2.78 -13.41
CA LYS A 125 -7.03 3.66 -13.94
C LYS A 125 -7.59 5.03 -14.29
#